data_419a8b860fe39e29c610cd6d2c20115a
#
_entry.id   419a8b860fe39e29c610cd6d2c20115a
#
_cell.length_a   1.000
_cell.length_b   1.000
_cell.length_c   1.000
_cell.angle_alpha   90.00
_cell.angle_beta   90.00
_cell.angle_gamma   90.00
#
_symmetry.space_group_name_H-M   'P 1'
#
loop_
_entity.id
_entity.type
_entity.pdbx_description
1 polymer ?
#
loop_
_entity_poly.entity_id
_entity_poly.type
_entity_poly.pdbx_seq_one_letter_code
_entity_poly.pdbx_strand_id
1 'polypeptide(L)'
;MRTNQKLLLSIVFITIVLKTSMAQTIADALKHGSPIIFFGVDYSRCKGVALGVGTAEMRDKVFPAINMLLVVEQDKYDVKKALMKSEVIIDLNDVNRINSTLVASNFAYYSSIDFKPFVKDTIIKMIQLYDLKDKTGIGLVFIAEYLDKPGTTAVYDLVYFSMPGGNVILWEREFGTPKGFGMRNYWASTIYEILKSDLQQKLEMKYLPKKKK
;
A
#
# COMPACT_ATOMS: atom_id res chain seq x y z
N MET A 1 23.64 63.58 -40.12
CA MET A 1 22.59 63.15 -39.16
C MET A 1 22.86 61.69 -38.80
N ARG A 2 23.35 61.44 -37.56
CA ARG A 2 23.63 60.09 -37.06
C ARG A 2 22.54 59.75 -36.03
N THR A 3 21.69 58.81 -36.38
CA THR A 3 20.64 58.26 -35.48
C THR A 3 21.24 57.14 -34.64
N ASN A 4 21.36 57.41 -33.31
CA ASN A 4 21.74 56.40 -32.33
C ASN A 4 20.54 55.51 -32.00
N GLN A 5 20.55 54.27 -32.42
CA GLN A 5 19.63 53.20 -31.92
C GLN A 5 20.19 52.69 -30.63
N LYS A 6 19.51 52.98 -29.52
CA LYS A 6 19.77 52.36 -28.20
C LYS A 6 19.09 51.00 -28.18
N LEU A 7 19.90 49.94 -28.20
CA LEU A 7 19.46 48.55 -28.03
C LEU A 7 19.13 48.34 -26.55
N LEU A 8 17.85 48.24 -26.20
CA LEU A 8 17.39 47.84 -24.87
C LEU A 8 17.49 46.33 -24.75
N LEU A 9 18.48 45.84 -24.05
CA LEU A 9 18.59 44.40 -23.65
C LEU A 9 17.66 44.17 -22.45
N SER A 10 16.49 43.57 -22.69
CA SER A 10 15.60 43.07 -21.63
C SER A 10 16.14 41.74 -21.10
N ILE A 11 16.79 41.75 -19.96
CA ILE A 11 17.19 40.54 -19.25
C ILE A 11 15.94 40.01 -18.51
N VAL A 12 15.32 38.99 -19.04
CA VAL A 12 14.25 38.23 -18.36
C VAL A 12 14.90 37.33 -17.33
N PHE A 13 14.83 37.68 -16.07
CA PHE A 13 15.22 36.82 -14.95
C PHE A 13 14.14 35.72 -14.80
N ILE A 14 14.37 34.51 -15.35
CA ILE A 14 13.56 33.36 -15.04
C ILE A 14 14.01 32.84 -13.68
N THR A 15 13.29 33.21 -12.63
CA THR A 15 13.45 32.60 -11.31
C THR A 15 12.90 31.16 -11.34
N ILE A 16 13.77 30.20 -11.58
CA ILE A 16 13.45 28.77 -11.39
C ILE A 16 13.32 28.56 -9.89
N VAL A 17 12.08 28.54 -9.39
CA VAL A 17 11.78 28.10 -8.03
C VAL A 17 12.00 26.59 -7.98
N LEU A 18 13.21 26.17 -7.64
CA LEU A 18 13.51 24.79 -7.26
C LEU A 18 12.69 24.47 -6.00
N LYS A 19 11.53 23.85 -6.19
CA LYS A 19 10.81 23.19 -5.09
C LYS A 19 11.71 22.05 -4.63
N THR A 20 12.52 22.27 -3.59
CA THR A 20 13.19 21.20 -2.88
C THR A 20 12.11 20.31 -2.27
N SER A 21 11.78 19.23 -2.94
CA SER A 21 10.92 18.19 -2.37
C SER A 21 11.69 17.57 -1.21
N MET A 22 11.36 17.97 0.02
CA MET A 22 11.87 17.30 1.21
C MET A 22 11.43 15.84 1.15
N ALA A 23 12.37 14.90 1.34
CA ALA A 23 12.04 13.49 1.38
C ALA A 23 11.07 13.22 2.55
N GLN A 24 9.93 12.58 2.25
CA GLN A 24 8.95 12.22 3.27
C GLN A 24 9.54 11.18 4.23
N THR A 25 9.29 11.38 5.53
CA THR A 25 9.84 10.59 6.62
C THR A 25 8.81 9.62 7.21
N ILE A 26 9.26 8.72 8.08
CA ILE A 26 8.37 7.84 8.86
C ILE A 26 7.42 8.69 9.73
N ALA A 27 7.92 9.80 10.30
CA ALA A 27 7.07 10.70 11.09
C ALA A 27 5.96 11.32 10.24
N ASP A 28 6.22 11.65 8.97
CA ASP A 28 5.20 12.15 8.06
C ASP A 28 4.18 11.05 7.71
N ALA A 29 4.64 9.81 7.47
CA ALA A 29 3.77 8.66 7.19
C ALA A 29 2.83 8.34 8.37
N LEU A 30 3.32 8.44 9.59
CA LEU A 30 2.56 8.15 10.82
C LEU A 30 1.87 9.38 11.43
N LYS A 31 1.99 10.55 10.83
CA LYS A 31 1.38 11.79 11.34
C LYS A 31 -0.14 11.68 11.41
N HIS A 32 -0.71 11.95 12.60
CA HIS A 32 -2.15 12.05 12.80
C HIS A 32 -2.75 13.20 11.98
N GLY A 33 -3.97 13.02 11.52
CA GLY A 33 -4.68 14.05 10.79
C GLY A 33 -4.10 14.41 9.41
N SER A 34 -3.10 13.66 8.90
CA SER A 34 -2.62 13.80 7.52
C SER A 34 -3.48 12.98 6.55
N PRO A 35 -3.67 13.41 5.30
CA PRO A 35 -4.31 12.58 4.28
C PRO A 35 -3.36 11.49 3.77
N ILE A 36 -3.93 10.39 3.27
CA ILE A 36 -3.20 9.32 2.55
C ILE A 36 -4.01 8.82 1.36
N ILE A 37 -3.33 8.22 0.37
CA ILE A 37 -3.96 7.40 -0.66
C ILE A 37 -3.75 5.93 -0.29
N PHE A 38 -4.83 5.19 -0.13
CA PHE A 38 -4.80 3.76 0.15
C PHE A 38 -5.07 2.98 -1.13
N PHE A 39 -4.10 2.17 -1.54
CA PHE A 39 -4.15 1.41 -2.79
C PHE A 39 -4.87 0.07 -2.67
N GLY A 40 -5.36 -0.28 -1.47
CA GLY A 40 -5.98 -1.59 -1.24
C GLY A 40 -4.96 -2.69 -0.97
N VAL A 41 -5.25 -3.90 -1.46
CA VAL A 41 -4.41 -5.09 -1.23
C VAL A 41 -3.83 -5.60 -2.54
N ASP A 42 -2.51 -5.70 -2.59
CA ASP A 42 -1.74 -6.29 -3.69
C ASP A 42 -1.52 -7.79 -3.41
N TYR A 43 -2.12 -8.64 -4.23
CA TYR A 43 -1.99 -10.10 -4.18
C TYR A 43 -1.08 -10.65 -5.29
N SER A 44 -0.45 -9.80 -6.08
CA SER A 44 0.24 -10.20 -7.33
C SER A 44 1.38 -11.20 -7.13
N ARG A 45 1.99 -11.21 -5.94
CA ARG A 45 3.04 -12.16 -5.55
C ARG A 45 2.67 -13.03 -4.36
N CYS A 46 1.40 -13.01 -3.97
CA CYS A 46 0.90 -13.79 -2.86
C CYS A 46 1.11 -15.29 -3.08
N LYS A 47 1.38 -16.02 -1.99
CA LYS A 47 1.39 -17.48 -1.94
C LYS A 47 0.13 -17.98 -1.24
N GLY A 48 -0.54 -18.98 -1.82
CA GLY A 48 -1.74 -19.57 -1.23
C GLY A 48 -1.54 -21.05 -0.95
N VAL A 49 -1.81 -21.49 0.28
CA VAL A 49 -1.66 -22.89 0.70
C VAL A 49 -3.02 -23.51 0.95
N ALA A 50 -3.30 -24.63 0.25
CA ALA A 50 -4.48 -25.46 0.41
C ALA A 50 -5.80 -24.68 0.49
N LEU A 51 -5.97 -23.67 -0.38
CA LEU A 51 -7.12 -22.74 -0.33
C LEU A 51 -8.45 -23.44 -0.69
N GLY A 52 -8.39 -24.58 -1.41
CA GLY A 52 -9.57 -25.32 -1.82
C GLY A 52 -10.32 -24.72 -3.02
N VAL A 53 -9.73 -23.71 -3.66
CA VAL A 53 -10.21 -23.07 -4.90
C VAL A 53 -9.02 -22.80 -5.83
N GLY A 54 -9.29 -22.73 -7.13
CA GLY A 54 -8.24 -22.51 -8.13
C GLY A 54 -7.72 -21.07 -8.16
N THR A 55 -6.51 -20.90 -8.69
CA THR A 55 -5.85 -19.59 -8.82
C THR A 55 -6.70 -18.60 -9.63
N ALA A 56 -7.32 -19.05 -10.71
CA ALA A 56 -8.19 -18.18 -11.53
C ALA A 56 -9.38 -17.65 -10.72
N GLU A 57 -9.99 -18.48 -9.87
CA GLU A 57 -11.09 -18.03 -9.01
C GLU A 57 -10.61 -17.00 -7.98
N MET A 58 -9.47 -17.21 -7.36
CA MET A 58 -8.89 -16.24 -6.43
C MET A 58 -8.56 -14.93 -7.13
N ARG A 59 -7.84 -14.98 -8.26
CA ARG A 59 -7.41 -13.81 -9.03
C ARG A 59 -8.57 -13.01 -9.60
N ASP A 60 -9.52 -13.71 -10.24
CA ASP A 60 -10.53 -13.06 -11.09
C ASP A 60 -11.82 -12.71 -10.33
N LYS A 61 -12.07 -13.34 -9.16
CA LYS A 61 -13.29 -13.14 -8.37
C LYS A 61 -13.01 -12.73 -6.93
N VAL A 62 -12.18 -13.49 -6.20
CA VAL A 62 -12.05 -13.31 -4.73
C VAL A 62 -11.27 -12.05 -4.39
N PHE A 63 -10.09 -11.85 -4.97
CA PHE A 63 -9.24 -10.70 -4.67
C PHE A 63 -9.85 -9.37 -5.09
N PRO A 64 -10.43 -9.22 -6.30
CA PRO A 64 -11.16 -8.01 -6.65
C PRO A 64 -12.35 -7.74 -5.72
N ALA A 65 -13.08 -8.79 -5.32
CA ALA A 65 -14.20 -8.64 -4.40
C ALA A 65 -13.77 -8.25 -2.98
N ILE A 66 -12.59 -8.71 -2.49
CA ILE A 66 -12.02 -8.23 -1.22
C ILE A 66 -11.66 -6.76 -1.31
N ASN A 67 -10.94 -6.35 -2.35
CA ASN A 67 -10.58 -4.95 -2.56
C ASN A 67 -11.83 -4.06 -2.66
N MET A 68 -12.90 -4.53 -3.30
CA MET A 68 -14.16 -3.79 -3.38
C MET A 68 -14.82 -3.61 -2.00
N LEU A 69 -14.70 -4.56 -1.06
CA LEU A 69 -15.21 -4.38 0.31
C LEU A 69 -14.59 -3.16 1.01
N LEU A 70 -13.31 -2.87 0.73
CA LEU A 70 -12.63 -1.69 1.29
C LEU A 70 -13.25 -0.37 0.83
N VAL A 71 -13.96 -0.38 -0.31
CA VAL A 71 -14.67 0.77 -0.87
C VAL A 71 -16.12 0.83 -0.38
N VAL A 72 -16.82 -0.32 -0.38
CA VAL A 72 -18.27 -0.33 -0.12
C VAL A 72 -18.64 -0.55 1.34
N GLU A 73 -17.75 -1.09 2.16
CA GLU A 73 -17.94 -1.34 3.60
C GLU A 73 -16.94 -0.53 4.44
N GLN A 74 -16.77 0.78 4.15
CA GLN A 74 -15.77 1.64 4.82
C GLN A 74 -15.98 1.76 6.33
N ASP A 75 -17.21 1.66 6.83
CA ASP A 75 -17.50 1.67 8.27
C ASP A 75 -16.90 0.44 8.99
N LYS A 76 -16.79 -0.67 8.29
CA LYS A 76 -16.20 -1.91 8.79
C LYS A 76 -14.68 -1.93 8.58
N TYR A 77 -14.24 -1.61 7.38
CA TYR A 77 -12.82 -1.55 7.00
C TYR A 77 -12.29 -0.12 7.10
N ASP A 78 -12.45 0.50 8.27
CA ASP A 78 -12.17 1.91 8.51
C ASP A 78 -10.67 2.18 8.63
N VAL A 79 -9.99 2.26 7.47
CA VAL A 79 -8.57 2.60 7.36
C VAL A 79 -8.28 3.97 7.95
N LYS A 80 -9.20 4.93 7.76
CA LYS A 80 -9.07 6.30 8.29
C LYS A 80 -8.96 6.30 9.82
N LYS A 81 -9.85 5.58 10.49
CA LYS A 81 -9.85 5.45 11.95
C LYS A 81 -8.67 4.63 12.43
N ALA A 82 -8.38 3.48 11.81
CA ALA A 82 -7.30 2.58 12.19
C ALA A 82 -5.93 3.27 12.19
N LEU A 83 -5.73 4.24 11.29
CA LEU A 83 -4.47 4.97 11.09
C LEU A 83 -4.55 6.44 11.51
N MET A 84 -5.63 6.84 12.19
CA MET A 84 -5.85 8.21 12.70
C MET A 84 -5.63 9.29 11.63
N LYS A 85 -6.08 9.05 10.39
CA LYS A 85 -5.95 9.97 9.26
C LYS A 85 -7.12 10.94 9.17
N SER A 86 -6.89 12.14 8.58
CA SER A 86 -7.98 13.09 8.29
C SER A 86 -8.82 12.66 7.11
N GLU A 87 -8.16 12.04 6.11
CA GLU A 87 -8.76 11.60 4.87
C GLU A 87 -8.03 10.36 4.35
N VAL A 88 -8.79 9.44 3.77
CA VAL A 88 -8.27 8.28 3.04
C VAL A 88 -8.94 8.23 1.68
N ILE A 89 -8.17 8.48 0.63
CA ILE A 89 -8.61 8.27 -0.76
C ILE A 89 -8.28 6.82 -1.12
N ILE A 90 -9.28 6.03 -1.52
CA ILE A 90 -9.05 4.64 -1.94
C ILE A 90 -8.90 4.62 -3.46
N ASP A 91 -7.73 4.18 -3.94
CA ASP A 91 -7.43 4.03 -5.37
C ASP A 91 -6.98 2.59 -5.68
N LEU A 92 -7.89 1.79 -6.20
CA LEU A 92 -7.67 0.37 -6.50
C LEU A 92 -7.14 0.10 -7.91
N ASN A 93 -6.94 1.12 -8.74
CA ASN A 93 -6.62 0.93 -10.16
C ASN A 93 -5.34 0.11 -10.35
N ASP A 94 -4.26 0.48 -9.67
CA ASP A 94 -2.99 -0.20 -9.78
C ASP A 94 -3.03 -1.63 -9.23
N VAL A 95 -3.54 -1.82 -8.01
CA VAL A 95 -3.59 -3.17 -7.42
C VAL A 95 -4.49 -4.10 -8.22
N ASN A 96 -5.62 -3.64 -8.76
CA ASN A 96 -6.49 -4.48 -9.58
C ASN A 96 -5.80 -4.87 -10.90
N ARG A 97 -5.11 -3.93 -11.56
CA ARG A 97 -4.30 -4.18 -12.75
C ARG A 97 -3.18 -5.19 -12.48
N ILE A 98 -2.43 -5.01 -11.36
CA ILE A 98 -1.29 -5.85 -11.03
C ILE A 98 -1.76 -7.23 -10.56
N ASN A 99 -2.81 -7.30 -9.74
CA ASN A 99 -3.39 -8.56 -9.27
C ASN A 99 -3.86 -9.47 -10.41
N SER A 100 -4.32 -8.90 -11.53
CA SER A 100 -4.72 -9.67 -12.72
C SER A 100 -3.56 -10.44 -13.36
N THR A 101 -2.30 -10.10 -13.04
CA THR A 101 -1.10 -10.79 -13.55
C THR A 101 -0.69 -12.01 -12.72
N LEU A 102 -1.40 -12.32 -11.64
CA LEU A 102 -1.11 -13.48 -10.78
C LEU A 102 -1.16 -14.80 -11.57
N VAL A 103 -0.08 -15.55 -11.52
CA VAL A 103 0.05 -16.84 -12.24
C VAL A 103 -0.07 -18.05 -11.32
N ALA A 104 -0.72 -19.10 -11.82
CA ALA A 104 -1.05 -20.31 -11.04
C ALA A 104 0.18 -20.98 -10.42
N SER A 105 1.25 -21.13 -11.18
CA SER A 105 2.48 -21.80 -10.74
C SER A 105 3.18 -21.09 -9.57
N ASN A 106 2.90 -19.79 -9.39
CA ASN A 106 3.52 -18.98 -8.35
C ASN A 106 2.62 -18.73 -7.15
N PHE A 107 1.36 -19.17 -7.22
CA PHE A 107 0.37 -18.88 -6.18
C PHE A 107 -0.05 -20.10 -5.38
N ALA A 108 -0.55 -21.16 -6.04
CA ALA A 108 -1.23 -22.25 -5.36
C ALA A 108 -0.28 -23.40 -4.96
N TYR A 109 -0.26 -23.71 -3.68
CA TYR A 109 0.50 -24.81 -3.09
C TYR A 109 -0.45 -25.73 -2.30
N TYR A 110 -0.16 -27.03 -2.27
CA TYR A 110 -0.98 -28.02 -1.57
C TYR A 110 -0.57 -28.24 -0.12
N SER A 111 0.66 -27.90 0.23
CA SER A 111 1.20 -28.03 1.58
C SER A 111 1.94 -26.76 1.98
N SER A 112 2.11 -26.57 3.28
CA SER A 112 3.03 -25.55 3.81
C SER A 112 4.41 -25.81 3.26
N ILE A 113 5.02 -24.77 2.73
CA ILE A 113 6.38 -24.76 2.21
C ILE A 113 7.22 -23.85 3.10
N ASP A 114 8.53 -23.95 2.97
CA ASP A 114 9.42 -22.99 3.58
C ASP A 114 9.12 -21.58 3.04
N PHE A 115 8.24 -20.89 3.73
CA PHE A 115 7.85 -19.54 3.38
C PHE A 115 9.03 -18.60 3.64
N LYS A 116 9.52 -17.99 2.57
CA LYS A 116 10.54 -16.96 2.67
C LYS A 116 9.85 -15.60 2.59
N PRO A 117 9.91 -14.81 3.66
CA PRO A 117 9.35 -13.46 3.67
C PRO A 117 9.91 -12.59 2.56
N PHE A 118 9.11 -11.64 2.09
CA PHE A 118 9.63 -10.65 1.15
C PHE A 118 10.77 -9.85 1.79
N VAL A 119 11.76 -9.53 0.99
CA VAL A 119 12.85 -8.64 1.36
C VAL A 119 12.58 -7.25 0.80
N LYS A 120 13.25 -6.24 1.35
CA LYS A 120 13.07 -4.83 0.98
C LYS A 120 13.10 -4.59 -0.54
N ASP A 121 14.03 -5.23 -1.24
CA ASP A 121 14.17 -5.07 -2.70
C ASP A 121 12.96 -5.62 -3.46
N THR A 122 12.31 -6.66 -2.95
CA THR A 122 11.07 -7.17 -3.52
C THR A 122 9.95 -6.16 -3.36
N ILE A 123 9.78 -5.59 -2.17
CA ILE A 123 8.79 -4.55 -1.89
C ILE A 123 9.00 -3.32 -2.79
N ILE A 124 10.25 -2.83 -2.89
CA ILE A 124 10.57 -1.69 -3.76
C ILE A 124 10.17 -1.98 -5.21
N LYS A 125 10.54 -3.16 -5.74
CA LYS A 125 10.17 -3.56 -7.12
C LYS A 125 8.66 -3.66 -7.32
N MET A 126 7.89 -4.06 -6.31
CA MET A 126 6.42 -4.08 -6.40
C MET A 126 5.84 -2.68 -6.46
N ILE A 127 6.30 -1.76 -5.61
CA ILE A 127 5.84 -0.36 -5.64
C ILE A 127 6.17 0.34 -6.97
N GLN A 128 7.29 0.01 -7.59
CA GLN A 128 7.69 0.54 -8.92
C GLN A 128 6.75 0.13 -10.06
N LEU A 129 5.86 -0.86 -9.87
CA LEU A 129 4.85 -1.24 -10.85
C LEU A 129 3.62 -0.33 -10.85
N TYR A 130 3.49 0.56 -9.86
CA TYR A 130 2.35 1.46 -9.71
C TYR A 130 2.54 2.71 -10.57
N ASP A 131 1.45 3.20 -11.16
CA ASP A 131 1.46 4.49 -11.86
C ASP A 131 1.22 5.63 -10.87
N LEU A 132 2.32 6.24 -10.44
CA LEU A 132 2.34 7.27 -9.42
C LEU A 132 2.58 8.69 -9.97
N LYS A 133 2.71 8.85 -11.30
CA LYS A 133 3.19 10.09 -11.93
C LYS A 133 2.38 11.33 -11.54
N ASP A 134 1.06 11.19 -11.49
CA ASP A 134 0.13 12.29 -11.21
C ASP A 134 -0.37 12.30 -9.76
N LYS A 135 0.26 11.49 -8.90
CA LYS A 135 -0.11 11.36 -7.49
C LYS A 135 0.92 12.07 -6.61
N THR A 136 0.46 12.66 -5.52
CA THR A 136 1.33 13.35 -4.55
C THR A 136 0.99 12.94 -3.12
N GLY A 137 1.94 13.12 -2.20
CA GLY A 137 1.74 12.79 -0.80
C GLY A 137 2.19 11.37 -0.47
N ILE A 138 1.52 10.73 0.49
CA ILE A 138 1.89 9.40 1.01
C ILE A 138 0.87 8.37 0.53
N GLY A 139 1.37 7.30 -0.09
CA GLY A 139 0.63 6.10 -0.42
C GLY A 139 0.78 5.03 0.67
N LEU A 140 -0.27 4.22 0.83
CA LEU A 140 -0.27 3.00 1.63
C LEU A 140 -0.83 1.86 0.78
N VAL A 141 -0.19 0.70 0.84
CA VAL A 141 -0.70 -0.55 0.29
C VAL A 141 -0.48 -1.68 1.27
N PHE A 142 -1.40 -2.64 1.31
CA PHE A 142 -1.19 -3.92 1.97
C PHE A 142 -0.74 -4.92 0.89
N ILE A 143 0.46 -5.46 1.02
CA ILE A 143 0.97 -6.49 0.10
C ILE A 143 0.78 -7.84 0.77
N ALA A 144 -0.08 -8.69 0.19
CA ALA A 144 -0.29 -10.03 0.70
C ALA A 144 0.90 -10.92 0.34
N GLU A 145 1.62 -11.42 1.34
CA GLU A 145 2.70 -12.38 1.15
C GLU A 145 2.17 -13.81 1.06
N TYR A 146 1.25 -14.16 1.98
CA TYR A 146 0.93 -15.55 2.25
C TYR A 146 -0.48 -15.72 2.81
N LEU A 147 -1.24 -16.66 2.24
CA LEU A 147 -2.56 -17.08 2.71
C LEU A 147 -2.53 -18.57 2.99
N ASP A 148 -2.52 -18.96 4.25
CA ASP A 148 -2.47 -20.36 4.69
C ASP A 148 -3.80 -20.78 5.32
N LYS A 149 -4.60 -21.55 4.59
CA LYS A 149 -5.89 -21.99 5.08
C LYS A 149 -5.78 -23.03 6.19
N PRO A 150 -4.96 -24.11 6.09
CA PRO A 150 -4.70 -25.03 7.20
C PRO A 150 -4.13 -24.34 8.44
N GLY A 151 -3.16 -23.42 8.26
CA GLY A 151 -2.55 -22.66 9.33
C GLY A 151 -3.42 -21.53 9.87
N THR A 152 -4.60 -21.29 9.29
CA THR A 152 -5.53 -20.20 9.66
C THR A 152 -4.83 -18.84 9.81
N THR A 153 -3.96 -18.50 8.86
CA THR A 153 -3.20 -17.25 8.91
C THR A 153 -3.09 -16.58 7.54
N ALA A 154 -3.03 -15.26 7.56
CA ALA A 154 -2.61 -14.44 6.43
C ALA A 154 -1.51 -13.48 6.86
N VAL A 155 -0.55 -13.25 5.99
CA VAL A 155 0.59 -12.35 6.22
C VAL A 155 0.56 -11.23 5.20
N TYR A 156 0.67 -10.01 5.69
CA TYR A 156 0.67 -8.80 4.88
C TYR A 156 1.84 -7.91 5.25
N ASP A 157 2.43 -7.29 4.24
CA ASP A 157 3.35 -6.16 4.42
C ASP A 157 2.58 -4.86 4.22
N LEU A 158 2.53 -4.03 5.25
CA LEU A 158 2.00 -2.67 5.19
C LEU A 158 3.12 -1.76 4.71
N VAL A 159 2.96 -1.19 3.52
CA VAL A 159 4.01 -0.39 2.89
C VAL A 159 3.54 1.03 2.70
N TYR A 160 4.19 1.97 3.40
CA TYR A 160 4.05 3.40 3.14
C TYR A 160 5.14 3.85 2.19
N PHE A 161 4.77 4.64 1.20
CA PHE A 161 5.70 5.13 0.19
C PHE A 161 5.37 6.56 -0.24
N SER A 162 6.38 7.28 -0.70
CA SER A 162 6.23 8.65 -1.21
C SER A 162 5.76 8.67 -2.65
N MET A 163 4.96 9.65 -3.01
CA MET A 163 4.53 9.88 -4.39
C MET A 163 5.02 11.27 -4.86
N PRO A 164 5.40 11.38 -6.15
CA PRO A 164 5.33 10.40 -7.23
C PRO A 164 6.48 9.38 -7.28
N GLY A 165 7.50 9.50 -6.43
CA GLY A 165 8.76 8.73 -6.58
C GLY A 165 8.69 7.24 -6.21
N GLY A 166 7.64 6.77 -5.52
CA GLY A 166 7.51 5.37 -5.09
C GLY A 166 8.58 4.94 -4.06
N ASN A 167 9.22 5.88 -3.35
CA ASN A 167 10.23 5.53 -2.36
C ASN A 167 9.56 4.96 -1.11
N VAL A 168 9.93 3.76 -0.71
CA VAL A 168 9.41 3.11 0.51
C VAL A 168 9.89 3.89 1.74
N ILE A 169 8.93 4.39 2.53
CA ILE A 169 9.16 5.16 3.74
C ILE A 169 9.18 4.25 4.96
N LEU A 170 8.18 3.37 5.05
CA LEU A 170 7.96 2.44 6.15
C LEU A 170 7.41 1.14 5.58
N TRP A 171 7.90 0.04 6.12
CA TRP A 171 7.43 -1.30 5.83
C TRP A 171 7.29 -2.09 7.13
N GLU A 172 6.09 -2.61 7.39
CA GLU A 172 5.78 -3.41 8.58
C GLU A 172 4.99 -4.65 8.21
N ARG A 173 5.36 -5.79 8.77
CA ARG A 173 4.66 -7.06 8.60
C ARG A 173 3.59 -7.25 9.65
N GLU A 174 2.37 -7.55 9.19
CA GLU A 174 1.21 -7.81 10.03
C GLU A 174 0.60 -9.17 9.71
N PHE A 175 -0.06 -9.74 10.74
CA PHE A 175 -0.68 -11.05 10.67
C PHE A 175 -2.18 -10.91 10.92
N GLY A 176 -2.99 -11.62 10.14
CA GLY A 176 -4.43 -11.69 10.32
C GLY A 176 -4.90 -13.13 10.43
N THR A 177 -5.82 -13.38 11.36
CA THR A 177 -6.48 -14.69 11.51
C THR A 177 -7.78 -14.67 10.74
N PRO A 178 -7.93 -15.51 9.70
CA PRO A 178 -9.13 -15.52 8.89
C PRO A 178 -10.32 -16.12 9.64
N LYS A 179 -11.51 -15.52 9.47
CA LYS A 179 -12.78 -15.93 10.07
C LYS A 179 -13.94 -15.74 9.10
N GLY A 180 -15.03 -16.44 9.32
CA GLY A 180 -16.25 -16.25 8.54
C GLY A 180 -16.47 -17.31 7.45
N PHE A 181 -17.54 -17.12 6.67
CA PHE A 181 -17.98 -18.08 5.68
C PHE A 181 -17.80 -17.52 4.25
N GLY A 182 -17.38 -18.40 3.34
CA GLY A 182 -17.09 -18.08 1.94
C GLY A 182 -15.72 -17.40 1.78
N MET A 183 -15.02 -17.71 0.68
CA MET A 183 -13.60 -17.35 0.47
C MET A 183 -13.33 -15.85 0.59
N ARG A 184 -14.21 -15.01 0.02
CA ARG A 184 -14.10 -13.55 0.11
C ARG A 184 -14.12 -13.07 1.56
N ASN A 185 -15.15 -13.43 2.33
CA ASN A 185 -15.32 -12.96 3.71
C ASN A 185 -14.26 -13.56 4.65
N TYR A 186 -13.89 -14.81 4.41
CA TYR A 186 -12.86 -15.50 5.16
C TYR A 186 -11.53 -14.75 5.09
N TRP A 187 -11.05 -14.41 3.89
CA TRP A 187 -9.79 -13.67 3.73
C TRP A 187 -9.93 -12.16 4.01
N ALA A 188 -11.07 -11.55 3.71
CA ALA A 188 -11.30 -10.14 4.04
C ALA A 188 -11.28 -9.88 5.56
N SER A 189 -11.68 -10.85 6.38
CA SER A 189 -11.65 -10.72 7.84
C SER A 189 -10.24 -10.52 8.40
N THR A 190 -9.20 -11.00 7.72
CA THR A 190 -7.80 -10.80 8.15
C THR A 190 -7.40 -9.33 8.08
N ILE A 191 -7.86 -8.61 7.07
CA ILE A 191 -7.65 -7.15 6.93
C ILE A 191 -8.41 -6.42 8.04
N TYR A 192 -9.64 -6.83 8.31
CA TYR A 192 -10.44 -6.27 9.41
C TYR A 192 -9.73 -6.44 10.77
N GLU A 193 -9.19 -7.62 11.08
CA GLU A 193 -8.44 -7.89 12.31
C GLU A 193 -7.21 -6.97 12.43
N ILE A 194 -6.46 -6.79 11.35
CA ILE A 194 -5.30 -5.89 11.31
C ILE A 194 -5.73 -4.45 11.60
N LEU A 195 -6.79 -3.96 10.93
CA LEU A 195 -7.29 -2.60 11.15
C LEU A 195 -7.82 -2.36 12.56
N LYS A 196 -8.28 -3.40 13.27
CA LYS A 196 -8.78 -3.34 14.65
C LYS A 196 -7.72 -3.53 15.73
N SER A 197 -6.47 -3.80 15.35
CA SER A 197 -5.40 -4.19 16.27
C SER A 197 -4.63 -3.02 16.91
N ASP A 198 -5.23 -1.82 17.03
CA ASP A 198 -4.54 -0.60 17.45
C ASP A 198 -3.30 -0.29 16.59
N LEU A 199 -3.47 -0.51 15.27
CA LEU A 199 -2.40 -0.51 14.28
C LEU A 199 -1.54 0.76 14.32
N GLN A 200 -2.15 1.95 14.36
CA GLN A 200 -1.42 3.22 14.41
C GLN A 200 -0.51 3.29 15.65
N GLN A 201 -1.04 2.92 16.83
CA GLN A 201 -0.28 2.96 18.08
C GLN A 201 0.90 1.99 18.06
N LYS A 202 0.72 0.79 17.51
CA LYS A 202 1.81 -0.19 17.35
C LYS A 202 2.93 0.37 16.47
N LEU A 203 2.58 0.96 15.33
CA LEU A 203 3.55 1.57 14.41
C LEU A 203 4.30 2.72 15.07
N GLU A 204 3.60 3.59 15.79
CA GLU A 204 4.23 4.71 16.51
C GLU A 204 5.19 4.23 17.60
N MET A 205 4.77 3.27 18.42
CA MET A 205 5.64 2.73 19.48
C MET A 205 6.91 2.11 18.93
N LYS A 206 6.84 1.51 17.73
CA LYS A 206 7.97 0.85 17.09
C LYS A 206 8.91 1.83 16.39
N TYR A 207 8.36 2.83 15.71
CA TYR A 207 9.11 3.63 14.75
C TYR A 207 9.33 5.09 15.13
N LEU A 208 8.57 5.62 16.08
CA LEU A 208 8.78 7.00 16.53
C LEU A 208 9.59 7.04 17.83
N PRO A 209 10.47 8.04 18.01
CA PRO A 209 11.21 8.19 19.26
C PRO A 209 10.26 8.40 20.42
N LYS A 210 10.53 7.70 21.55
CA LYS A 210 9.77 7.92 22.79
C LYS A 210 9.87 9.39 23.18
N LYS A 211 8.73 10.05 23.36
CA LYS A 211 8.73 11.40 23.94
C LYS A 211 9.41 11.33 25.31
N LYS A 212 10.57 11.99 25.44
CA LYS A 212 11.15 12.20 26.78
C LYS A 212 10.11 12.97 27.59
N LYS A 213 9.70 12.38 28.73
CA LYS A 213 8.88 13.08 29.73
C LYS A 213 9.68 14.19 30.36
#